data_385070b2ba8be9d9e0fff46a914498c9
#
_entry.id   385070b2ba8be9d9e0fff46a914498c9
#
_cell.length_a   1.000
_cell.length_b   1.000
_cell.length_c   1.000
_cell.angle_alpha   90.00
_cell.angle_beta   90.00
_cell.angle_gamma   90.00
#
_symmetry.space_group_name_H-M   'P 1'
#
loop_
_entity.id
_entity.type
_entity.pdbx_description
1 polymer ?
#
loop_
_entity_poly.entity_id
_entity_poly.type
_entity_poly.pdbx_seq_one_letter_code
_entity_poly.pdbx_strand_id
1 'polypeptide(L)'
;MAKGDNYMTPDQYARSNKKVFQINLIIAFTALLMVVLDAATHGMSLGLVIEIVAVLAGVLQMTVGFIKFRETRFGAVVILGGPTLYYIIIMIIQNEMIFYAFAIPVMLSCILYLDLRLYVVGQMTMTIGGLIVLVRNLIDTGSIPRDHFVAGFIIILAGIDGIESLKMRRTLVREDDEAIKKGQETQEKTRIQMVEIAK
;
A
#
# COMPACT_ATOMS: atom_id res chain seq x y z
N MET A 1 -9.71 -25.81 11.86
CA MET A 1 -8.98 -24.57 11.56
C MET A 1 -8.72 -24.54 10.06
N ALA A 2 -9.38 -23.67 9.31
CA ALA A 2 -9.14 -23.51 7.90
C ALA A 2 -7.68 -23.11 7.68
N LYS A 3 -6.97 -23.87 6.83
CA LYS A 3 -5.62 -23.52 6.38
C LYS A 3 -5.70 -22.08 5.86
N GLY A 4 -5.10 -21.14 6.59
CA GLY A 4 -5.23 -19.73 6.32
C GLY A 4 -4.77 -19.43 4.89
N ASP A 5 -5.52 -18.58 4.23
CA ASP A 5 -5.31 -18.02 2.90
C ASP A 5 -3.98 -17.24 2.80
N ASN A 6 -2.86 -17.87 3.07
CA ASN A 6 -1.55 -17.32 2.77
C ASN A 6 -1.30 -17.54 1.27
N TYR A 7 -1.72 -16.58 0.46
CA TYR A 7 -1.52 -16.59 -0.98
C TYR A 7 -0.05 -16.40 -1.40
N MET A 8 0.85 -16.10 -0.46
CA MET A 8 2.25 -15.82 -0.73
C MET A 8 3.17 -16.69 0.14
N THR A 9 4.26 -17.16 -0.45
CA THR A 9 5.35 -17.83 0.26
C THR A 9 6.23 -16.80 1.02
N PRO A 10 7.06 -17.23 2.01
CA PRO A 10 8.00 -16.33 2.69
C PRO A 10 8.90 -15.56 1.72
N ASP A 11 9.43 -16.21 0.67
CA ASP A 11 10.24 -15.56 -0.37
C ASP A 11 9.48 -14.52 -1.19
N GLN A 12 8.19 -14.77 -1.45
CA GLN A 12 7.32 -13.80 -2.12
C GLN A 12 7.08 -12.60 -1.22
N TYR A 13 6.81 -12.82 0.09
CA TYR A 13 6.73 -11.71 1.06
C TYR A 13 8.04 -10.93 1.13
N ALA A 14 9.20 -11.59 1.18
CA ALA A 14 10.49 -10.93 1.23
C ALA A 14 10.72 -9.99 0.03
N ARG A 15 10.35 -10.44 -1.18
CA ARG A 15 10.45 -9.64 -2.41
C ARG A 15 9.46 -8.48 -2.43
N SER A 16 8.21 -8.73 -2.07
CA SER A 16 7.17 -7.69 -2.02
C SER A 16 7.47 -6.67 -0.94
N ASN A 17 7.83 -7.10 0.27
CA ASN A 17 8.21 -6.21 1.37
C ASN A 17 9.39 -5.31 1.00
N LYS A 18 10.40 -5.84 0.27
CA LYS A 18 11.51 -5.03 -0.23
C LYS A 18 11.05 -3.94 -1.20
N LYS A 19 10.21 -4.30 -2.18
CA LYS A 19 9.72 -3.33 -3.17
C LYS A 19 8.80 -2.27 -2.55
N VAL A 20 7.88 -2.70 -1.70
CA VAL A 20 6.97 -1.79 -1.01
C VAL A 20 7.71 -0.85 -0.08
N PHE A 21 8.72 -1.35 0.66
CA PHE A 21 9.59 -0.52 1.48
C PHE A 21 10.31 0.55 0.65
N GLN A 22 10.89 0.17 -0.50
CA GLN A 22 11.58 1.12 -1.40
C GLN A 22 10.63 2.19 -1.94
N ILE A 23 9.42 1.81 -2.40
CA ILE A 23 8.42 2.75 -2.91
C ILE A 23 8.00 3.72 -1.80
N ASN A 24 7.66 3.20 -0.62
CA ASN A 24 7.22 4.03 0.48
C ASN A 24 8.34 4.92 1.06
N LEU A 25 9.60 4.52 0.92
CA LEU A 25 10.74 5.38 1.25
C LEU A 25 10.83 6.59 0.30
N ILE A 26 10.58 6.40 -0.99
CA ILE A 26 10.50 7.49 -1.98
C ILE A 26 9.34 8.43 -1.64
N ILE A 27 8.17 7.87 -1.28
CA ILE A 27 7.00 8.66 -0.88
C ILE A 27 7.32 9.49 0.38
N ALA A 28 7.96 8.88 1.38
CA ALA A 28 8.37 9.58 2.60
C ALA A 28 9.38 10.70 2.33
N PHE A 29 10.34 10.46 1.44
CA PHE A 29 11.29 11.49 1.01
C PHE A 29 10.58 12.66 0.31
N THR A 30 9.62 12.35 -0.58
CA THR A 30 8.82 13.39 -1.26
C THR A 30 7.98 14.18 -0.25
N ALA A 31 7.37 13.52 0.73
CA ALA A 31 6.63 14.20 1.79
C ALA A 31 7.54 15.13 2.62
N LEU A 32 8.73 14.68 3.02
CA LEU A 32 9.70 15.52 3.72
C LEU A 32 10.15 16.71 2.87
N LEU A 33 10.38 16.53 1.58
CA LEU A 33 10.73 17.62 0.67
C LEU A 33 9.63 18.68 0.62
N MET A 34 8.37 18.26 0.53
CA MET A 34 7.21 19.18 0.55
C MET A 34 7.15 19.99 1.85
N VAL A 35 7.32 19.33 2.99
CA VAL A 35 7.34 20.00 4.31
C VAL A 35 8.50 21.00 4.42
N VAL A 36 9.69 20.66 3.92
CA VAL A 36 10.85 21.56 3.88
C VAL A 36 10.60 22.77 3.00
N LEU A 37 9.99 22.58 1.82
CA LEU A 37 9.62 23.68 0.93
C LEU A 37 8.58 24.59 1.55
N ASP A 38 7.59 24.02 2.24
CA ASP A 38 6.58 24.80 2.97
C ASP A 38 7.23 25.62 4.11
N ALA A 39 8.11 25.00 4.88
CA ALA A 39 8.88 25.70 5.93
C ALA A 39 9.76 26.83 5.38
N ALA A 40 10.32 26.66 4.17
CA ALA A 40 11.14 27.68 3.53
C ALA A 40 10.32 28.87 3.03
N THR A 41 9.05 28.66 2.66
CA THR A 41 8.17 29.72 2.10
C THR A 41 7.35 30.42 3.19
N HIS A 42 6.84 29.69 4.18
CA HIS A 42 5.92 30.19 5.20
C HIS A 42 6.52 30.26 6.61
N GLY A 43 7.75 29.75 6.77
CA GLY A 43 8.40 29.65 8.07
C GLY A 43 8.04 28.36 8.83
N MET A 44 8.82 28.06 9.88
CA MET A 44 8.59 26.84 10.68
C MET A 44 7.40 27.03 11.62
N SER A 45 6.41 26.18 11.51
CA SER A 45 5.25 26.10 12.40
C SER A 45 5.27 24.84 13.26
N LEU A 46 4.49 24.82 14.35
CA LEU A 46 4.32 23.60 15.16
C LEU A 46 3.73 22.45 14.33
N GLY A 47 2.81 22.75 13.41
CA GLY A 47 2.24 21.76 12.50
C GLY A 47 3.32 21.07 11.66
N LEU A 48 4.20 21.85 11.02
CA LEU A 48 5.31 21.33 10.22
C LEU A 48 6.27 20.47 11.04
N VAL A 49 6.55 20.84 12.30
CA VAL A 49 7.37 20.02 13.21
C VAL A 49 6.70 18.65 13.45
N ILE A 50 5.39 18.63 13.71
CA ILE A 50 4.64 17.40 13.93
C ILE A 50 4.66 16.52 12.66
N GLU A 51 4.54 17.10 11.47
CA GLU A 51 4.62 16.38 10.20
C GLU A 51 5.99 15.74 9.98
N ILE A 52 7.08 16.48 10.23
CA ILE A 52 8.43 15.92 10.16
C ILE A 52 8.58 14.73 11.10
N VAL A 53 8.16 14.87 12.34
CA VAL A 53 8.21 13.80 13.35
C VAL A 53 7.37 12.61 12.91
N ALA A 54 6.18 12.84 12.37
CA ALA A 54 5.30 11.78 11.87
C ALA A 54 5.92 10.99 10.71
N VAL A 55 6.52 11.68 9.73
CA VAL A 55 7.20 11.02 8.61
C VAL A 55 8.41 10.23 9.10
N LEU A 56 9.24 10.78 9.98
CA LEU A 56 10.39 10.09 10.55
C LEU A 56 9.97 8.85 11.37
N ALA A 57 8.91 8.96 12.16
CA ALA A 57 8.34 7.83 12.91
C ALA A 57 7.81 6.75 11.95
N GLY A 58 7.12 7.13 10.88
CA GLY A 58 6.67 6.21 9.84
C GLY A 58 7.82 5.50 9.12
N VAL A 59 8.89 6.22 8.79
CA VAL A 59 10.11 5.63 8.20
C VAL A 59 10.77 4.65 9.18
N LEU A 60 10.87 5.00 10.45
CA LEU A 60 11.40 4.10 11.47
C LEU A 60 10.55 2.83 11.60
N GLN A 61 9.23 2.96 11.64
CA GLN A 61 8.31 1.83 11.67
C GLN A 61 8.47 0.92 10.45
N MET A 62 8.53 1.48 9.23
CA MET A 62 8.77 0.71 7.99
C MET A 62 10.12 -0.04 8.05
N THR A 63 11.16 0.63 8.55
CA THR A 63 12.50 0.07 8.66
C THR A 63 12.52 -1.12 9.63
N VAL A 64 11.86 -0.99 10.79
CA VAL A 64 11.71 -2.10 11.74
C VAL A 64 10.94 -3.27 11.10
N GLY A 65 9.85 -2.99 10.40
CA GLY A 65 9.08 -4.00 9.66
C GLY A 65 9.91 -4.73 8.63
N PHE A 66 10.72 -4.00 7.87
CA PHE A 66 11.59 -4.56 6.86
C PHE A 66 12.74 -5.40 7.43
N ILE A 67 13.39 -4.95 8.50
CA ILE A 67 14.53 -5.66 9.09
C ILE A 67 14.08 -6.92 9.86
N LYS A 68 13.03 -6.79 10.70
CA LYS A 68 12.66 -7.86 11.63
C LYS A 68 11.64 -8.86 11.05
N PHE A 69 10.80 -8.43 10.12
CA PHE A 69 9.63 -9.21 9.68
C PHE A 69 9.54 -9.35 8.15
N ARG A 70 10.68 -9.25 7.46
CA ARG A 70 10.77 -9.19 6.01
C ARG A 70 10.02 -10.31 5.28
N GLU A 71 10.00 -11.53 5.83
CA GLU A 71 9.46 -12.74 5.17
C GLU A 71 8.03 -13.06 5.61
N THR A 72 7.37 -12.12 6.29
CA THR A 72 6.07 -12.39 6.90
C THR A 72 5.00 -11.41 6.45
N ARG A 73 3.73 -11.85 6.53
CA ARG A 73 2.56 -10.99 6.36
C ARG A 73 2.54 -9.85 7.39
N PHE A 74 3.00 -10.11 8.61
CA PHE A 74 3.08 -9.08 9.66
C PHE A 74 4.04 -7.96 9.24
N GLY A 75 5.16 -8.31 8.58
CA GLY A 75 6.06 -7.33 8.00
C GLY A 75 5.37 -6.41 6.99
N ALA A 76 4.49 -6.95 6.13
CA ALA A 76 3.69 -6.15 5.21
C ALA A 76 2.80 -5.14 5.94
N VAL A 77 2.13 -5.56 7.02
CA VAL A 77 1.28 -4.68 7.85
C VAL A 77 2.11 -3.56 8.48
N VAL A 78 3.27 -3.88 9.05
CA VAL A 78 4.14 -2.90 9.71
C VAL A 78 4.72 -1.91 8.70
N ILE A 79 5.17 -2.38 7.52
CA ILE A 79 5.71 -1.53 6.45
C ILE A 79 4.64 -0.58 5.89
N LEU A 80 3.42 -1.06 5.66
CA LEU A 80 2.32 -0.20 5.18
C LEU A 80 1.77 0.72 6.27
N GLY A 81 1.86 0.33 7.53
CA GLY A 81 1.43 1.14 8.67
C GLY A 81 2.19 2.46 8.79
N GLY A 82 3.48 2.50 8.42
CA GLY A 82 4.29 3.71 8.44
C GLY A 82 3.73 4.82 7.57
N PRO A 83 3.60 4.64 6.24
CA PRO A 83 3.03 5.65 5.35
C PRO A 83 1.58 5.99 5.68
N THR A 84 0.80 5.03 6.14
CA THR A 84 -0.57 5.28 6.59
C THR A 84 -0.61 6.22 7.80
N LEU A 85 0.29 6.04 8.75
CA LEU A 85 0.38 6.88 9.95
C LEU A 85 0.67 8.34 9.58
N TYR A 86 1.76 8.61 8.85
CA TYR A 86 2.08 9.99 8.51
C TYR A 86 1.08 10.60 7.53
N TYR A 87 0.47 9.82 6.62
CA TYR A 87 -0.59 10.30 5.76
C TYR A 87 -1.76 10.88 6.57
N ILE A 88 -2.27 10.13 7.56
CA ILE A 88 -3.38 10.60 8.40
C ILE A 88 -2.98 11.87 9.16
N ILE A 89 -1.78 11.92 9.72
CA ILE A 89 -1.31 13.08 10.47
C ILE A 89 -1.19 14.31 9.57
N ILE A 90 -0.59 14.17 8.39
CA ILE A 90 -0.48 15.25 7.41
C ILE A 90 -1.88 15.73 7.00
N MET A 91 -2.81 14.82 6.70
CA MET A 91 -4.19 15.17 6.33
C MET A 91 -4.93 15.94 7.44
N ILE A 92 -4.64 15.65 8.70
CA ILE A 92 -5.24 16.38 9.84
C ILE A 92 -4.64 17.79 9.97
N ILE A 93 -3.36 17.96 9.69
CA ILE A 93 -2.65 19.24 9.87
C ILE A 93 -2.85 20.13 8.64
N GLN A 94 -2.58 19.60 7.47
CA GLN A 94 -2.66 20.30 6.18
C GLN A 94 -4.06 20.16 5.61
N ASN A 95 -4.75 21.26 5.42
CA ASN A 95 -6.09 21.26 4.83
C ASN A 95 -6.05 21.48 3.31
N GLU A 96 -5.06 20.89 2.64
CA GLU A 96 -4.85 21.07 1.20
C GLU A 96 -5.18 19.81 0.39
N MET A 97 -5.82 20.03 -0.75
CA MET A 97 -6.25 18.96 -1.66
C MET A 97 -5.08 18.08 -2.14
N ILE A 98 -3.89 18.64 -2.33
CA ILE A 98 -2.75 17.94 -2.91
C ILE A 98 -2.33 16.72 -2.06
N PHE A 99 -2.54 16.76 -0.75
CA PHE A 99 -2.18 15.65 0.15
C PHE A 99 -3.01 14.39 -0.06
N TYR A 100 -4.23 14.52 -0.63
CA TYR A 100 -5.02 13.35 -1.03
C TYR A 100 -4.28 12.48 -2.07
N ALA A 101 -3.42 13.07 -2.90
CA ALA A 101 -2.66 12.35 -3.91
C ALA A 101 -1.67 11.34 -3.31
N PHE A 102 -1.20 11.54 -2.06
CA PHE A 102 -0.31 10.58 -1.38
C PHE A 102 -0.98 9.25 -1.04
N ALA A 103 -2.33 9.22 -0.94
CA ALA A 103 -3.06 7.98 -0.73
C ALA A 103 -2.86 6.99 -1.89
N ILE A 104 -2.83 7.49 -3.14
CA ILE A 104 -2.82 6.66 -4.34
C ILE A 104 -1.57 5.75 -4.40
N PRO A 105 -0.32 6.25 -4.30
CA PRO A 105 0.85 5.37 -4.32
C PRO A 105 0.91 4.39 -3.14
N VAL A 106 0.42 4.78 -1.96
CA VAL A 106 0.33 3.86 -0.82
C VAL A 106 -0.66 2.73 -1.11
N MET A 107 -1.83 3.04 -1.68
CA MET A 107 -2.84 2.06 -2.09
C MET A 107 -2.30 1.11 -3.17
N LEU A 108 -1.62 1.65 -4.19
CA LEU A 108 -0.99 0.85 -5.24
C LEU A 108 0.06 -0.10 -4.67
N SER A 109 0.80 0.32 -3.63
CA SER A 109 1.76 -0.55 -2.92
C SER A 109 1.08 -1.75 -2.28
N CYS A 110 -0.15 -1.61 -1.78
CA CYS A 110 -0.91 -2.71 -1.19
C CYS A 110 -1.24 -3.82 -2.21
N ILE A 111 -1.41 -3.48 -3.50
CA ILE A 111 -1.71 -4.45 -4.56
C ILE A 111 -0.56 -5.46 -4.76
N LEU A 112 0.69 -5.07 -4.45
CA LEU A 112 1.87 -5.92 -4.58
C LEU A 112 1.84 -7.15 -3.66
N TYR A 113 1.02 -7.12 -2.60
CA TYR A 113 0.89 -8.24 -1.67
C TYR A 113 -0.14 -9.29 -2.10
N LEU A 114 -0.93 -9.04 -3.12
CA LEU A 114 -2.03 -9.93 -3.54
C LEU A 114 -2.98 -10.31 -2.38
N ASP A 115 -3.01 -9.51 -1.31
CA ASP A 115 -3.82 -9.74 -0.12
C ASP A 115 -5.00 -8.74 -0.08
N LEU A 116 -6.20 -9.26 -0.42
CA LEU A 116 -7.40 -8.43 -0.47
C LEU A 116 -7.75 -7.81 0.89
N ARG A 117 -7.52 -8.54 2.00
CA ARG A 117 -7.82 -8.02 3.34
C ARG A 117 -6.90 -6.85 3.69
N LEU A 118 -5.60 -7.01 3.38
CA LEU A 118 -4.62 -5.96 3.59
C LEU A 118 -4.94 -4.72 2.75
N TYR A 119 -5.33 -4.93 1.48
CA TYR A 119 -5.74 -3.84 0.58
C TYR A 119 -6.99 -3.12 1.11
N VAL A 120 -8.05 -3.85 1.47
CA VAL A 120 -9.31 -3.26 1.97
C VAL A 120 -9.09 -2.48 3.26
N VAL A 121 -8.28 -3.01 4.20
CA VAL A 121 -7.95 -2.28 5.44
C VAL A 121 -7.17 -1.01 5.13
N GLY A 122 -6.16 -1.07 4.26
CA GLY A 122 -5.42 0.11 3.81
C GLY A 122 -6.33 1.15 3.16
N GLN A 123 -7.20 0.72 2.24
CA GLN A 123 -8.18 1.59 1.58
C GLN A 123 -9.14 2.26 2.57
N MET A 124 -9.72 1.49 3.51
CA MET A 124 -10.60 2.05 4.52
C MET A 124 -9.89 3.10 5.37
N THR A 125 -8.64 2.85 5.76
CA THR A 125 -7.86 3.79 6.57
C THR A 125 -7.58 5.09 5.81
N MET A 126 -7.23 5.00 4.51
CA MET A 126 -7.03 6.18 3.66
C MET A 126 -8.34 6.97 3.46
N THR A 127 -9.45 6.27 3.24
CA THR A 127 -10.78 6.89 3.11
C THR A 127 -11.20 7.59 4.39
N ILE A 128 -10.97 6.99 5.55
CA ILE A 128 -11.26 7.62 6.87
C ILE A 128 -10.43 8.90 7.03
N GLY A 129 -9.13 8.89 6.69
CA GLY A 129 -8.29 10.09 6.70
C GLY A 129 -8.90 11.22 5.85
N GLY A 130 -9.33 10.91 4.63
CA GLY A 130 -10.02 11.88 3.75
C GLY A 130 -11.33 12.39 4.35
N LEU A 131 -12.15 11.50 4.94
CA LEU A 131 -13.41 11.89 5.59
C LEU A 131 -13.20 12.82 6.78
N ILE A 132 -12.15 12.61 7.58
CA ILE A 132 -11.81 13.50 8.70
C ILE A 132 -11.61 14.93 8.20
N VAL A 133 -10.90 15.11 7.09
CA VAL A 133 -10.67 16.44 6.51
C VAL A 133 -11.98 17.06 5.98
N LEU A 134 -12.83 16.27 5.32
CA LEU A 134 -14.13 16.77 4.85
C LEU A 134 -15.03 17.24 6.00
N VAL A 135 -15.09 16.44 7.08
CA VAL A 135 -15.86 16.79 8.29
C VAL A 135 -15.29 18.04 8.96
N ARG A 136 -13.96 18.13 9.07
CA ARG A 136 -13.30 19.32 9.62
C ARG A 136 -13.66 20.58 8.81
N ASN A 137 -13.54 20.55 7.48
CA ASN A 137 -13.92 21.67 6.63
C ASN A 137 -15.37 22.08 6.84
N LEU A 138 -16.28 21.10 6.94
CA LEU A 138 -17.70 21.37 7.21
C LEU A 138 -17.92 22.08 8.56
N ILE A 139 -17.17 21.67 9.59
CA ILE A 139 -17.26 22.29 10.91
C ILE A 139 -16.66 23.69 10.91
N ASP A 140 -15.48 23.87 10.32
CA ASP A 140 -14.72 25.12 10.38
C ASP A 140 -15.31 26.22 9.49
N THR A 141 -15.85 25.86 8.31
CA THR A 141 -16.29 26.82 7.28
C THR A 141 -17.79 26.73 6.95
N GLY A 142 -18.50 25.75 7.50
CA GLY A 142 -19.91 25.47 7.20
C GLY A 142 -20.13 24.89 5.80
N SER A 143 -19.07 24.59 5.04
CA SER A 143 -19.16 24.04 3.69
C SER A 143 -17.99 23.10 3.39
N ILE A 144 -18.18 22.19 2.43
CA ILE A 144 -17.11 21.35 1.92
C ILE A 144 -16.61 21.98 0.60
N PRO A 145 -15.33 22.38 0.50
CA PRO A 145 -14.78 22.87 -0.75
C PRO A 145 -14.92 21.81 -1.85
N ARG A 146 -15.34 22.23 -3.04
CA ARG A 146 -15.58 21.34 -4.18
C ARG A 146 -14.39 20.42 -4.47
N ASP A 147 -13.20 20.97 -4.38
CA ASP A 147 -11.96 20.24 -4.72
C ASP A 147 -11.67 19.11 -3.73
N HIS A 148 -11.92 19.31 -2.44
CA HIS A 148 -11.81 18.27 -1.41
C HIS A 148 -12.83 17.15 -1.62
N PHE A 149 -14.06 17.52 -2.01
CA PHE A 149 -15.10 16.55 -2.34
C PHE A 149 -14.69 15.67 -3.53
N VAL A 150 -14.18 16.30 -4.60
CA VAL A 150 -13.69 15.61 -5.81
C VAL A 150 -12.51 14.69 -5.46
N ALA A 151 -11.53 15.18 -4.67
CA ALA A 151 -10.38 14.40 -4.26
C ALA A 151 -10.78 13.18 -3.41
N GLY A 152 -11.70 13.34 -2.46
CA GLY A 152 -12.25 12.23 -1.67
C GLY A 152 -12.94 11.19 -2.55
N PHE A 153 -13.71 11.63 -3.55
CA PHE A 153 -14.36 10.73 -4.50
C PHE A 153 -13.36 9.95 -5.35
N ILE A 154 -12.27 10.59 -5.80
CA ILE A 154 -11.19 9.92 -6.54
C ILE A 154 -10.55 8.80 -5.69
N ILE A 155 -10.33 9.02 -4.39
CA ILE A 155 -9.79 7.97 -3.50
C ILE A 155 -10.74 6.76 -3.43
N ILE A 156 -12.04 7.00 -3.34
CA ILE A 156 -13.04 5.92 -3.32
C ILE A 156 -13.02 5.14 -4.64
N LEU A 157 -13.02 5.84 -5.78
CA LEU A 157 -12.96 5.21 -7.10
C LEU A 157 -11.66 4.42 -7.28
N ALA A 158 -10.51 4.98 -6.91
CA ALA A 158 -9.23 4.29 -6.95
C ALA A 158 -9.22 3.03 -6.06
N GLY A 159 -9.95 3.07 -4.93
CA GLY A 159 -10.16 1.92 -4.07
C GLY A 159 -10.93 0.80 -4.72
N ILE A 160 -12.03 1.13 -5.40
CA ILE A 160 -12.84 0.17 -6.14
C ILE A 160 -12.04 -0.47 -7.27
N ASP A 161 -11.35 0.35 -8.09
CA ASP A 161 -10.49 -0.12 -9.17
C ASP A 161 -9.37 -1.04 -8.67
N GLY A 162 -8.75 -0.69 -7.55
CA GLY A 162 -7.73 -1.52 -6.94
C GLY A 162 -8.24 -2.87 -6.43
N ILE A 163 -9.47 -2.95 -5.91
CA ILE A 163 -10.10 -4.21 -5.52
C ILE A 163 -10.27 -5.12 -6.76
N GLU A 164 -10.80 -4.57 -7.85
CA GLU A 164 -11.01 -5.34 -9.07
C GLU A 164 -9.67 -5.75 -9.72
N SER A 165 -8.71 -4.84 -9.77
CA SER A 165 -7.34 -5.12 -10.23
C SER A 165 -6.68 -6.25 -9.42
N LEU A 166 -6.88 -6.25 -8.10
CA LEU A 166 -6.33 -7.29 -7.22
C LEU A 166 -7.00 -8.64 -7.44
N LYS A 167 -8.32 -8.67 -7.60
CA LYS A 167 -9.06 -9.90 -7.94
C LYS A 167 -8.57 -10.48 -9.27
N MET A 168 -8.44 -9.65 -10.30
CA MET A 168 -7.95 -10.05 -11.61
C MET A 168 -6.53 -10.63 -11.53
N ARG A 169 -5.61 -9.94 -10.86
CA ARG A 169 -4.23 -10.42 -10.67
C ARG A 169 -4.18 -11.78 -9.95
N ARG A 170 -5.00 -11.99 -8.95
CA ARG A 170 -5.09 -13.29 -8.26
C ARG A 170 -5.54 -14.41 -9.19
N THR A 171 -6.52 -14.13 -10.05
CA THR A 171 -6.99 -15.09 -11.03
C THR A 171 -5.88 -15.45 -12.02
N LEU A 172 -5.19 -14.45 -12.57
CA LEU A 172 -4.07 -14.65 -13.50
C LEU A 172 -2.93 -15.47 -12.87
N VAL A 173 -2.52 -15.13 -11.65
CA VAL A 173 -1.47 -15.89 -10.94
C VAL A 173 -1.88 -17.36 -10.74
N ARG A 174 -3.14 -17.60 -10.39
CA ARG A 174 -3.63 -18.98 -10.24
C ARG A 174 -3.66 -19.75 -11.57
N GLU A 175 -4.09 -19.11 -12.65
CA GLU A 175 -4.09 -19.70 -13.99
C GLU A 175 -2.66 -20.03 -14.45
N ASP A 176 -1.69 -19.14 -14.21
CA ASP A 176 -0.29 -19.36 -14.50
C ASP A 176 0.28 -20.56 -13.71
N ASP A 177 -0.01 -20.65 -12.41
CA ASP A 177 0.41 -21.76 -11.54
C ASP A 177 -0.18 -23.09 -12.02
N GLU A 178 -1.46 -23.12 -12.42
CA GLU A 178 -2.11 -24.29 -12.98
C GLU A 178 -1.50 -24.70 -14.33
N ALA A 179 -1.17 -23.73 -15.19
CA ALA A 179 -0.51 -23.98 -16.48
C ALA A 179 0.90 -24.56 -16.30
N ILE A 180 1.68 -24.01 -15.38
CA ILE A 180 3.03 -24.50 -15.04
C ILE A 180 2.94 -25.95 -14.53
N LYS A 181 2.00 -26.24 -13.62
CA LYS A 181 1.82 -27.57 -13.06
C LYS A 181 1.45 -28.59 -14.13
N LYS A 182 0.50 -28.25 -15.03
CA LYS A 182 0.16 -29.11 -16.18
C LYS A 182 1.34 -29.34 -17.11
N GLY A 183 2.15 -28.30 -17.36
CA GLY A 183 3.37 -28.42 -18.16
C GLY A 183 4.38 -29.40 -17.55
N GLN A 184 4.59 -29.33 -16.23
CA GLN A 184 5.48 -30.25 -15.50
C GLN A 184 4.97 -31.70 -15.54
N GLU A 185 3.67 -31.91 -15.32
CA GLU A 185 3.06 -33.22 -15.41
C GLU A 185 3.19 -33.85 -16.83
N THR A 186 3.06 -33.03 -17.87
CA THR A 186 3.23 -33.48 -19.26
C THR A 186 4.70 -33.82 -19.54
N GLN A 187 5.65 -33.00 -19.10
CA GLN A 187 7.08 -33.31 -19.26
C GLN A 187 7.47 -34.60 -18.55
N GLU A 188 7.00 -34.83 -17.34
CA GLU A 188 7.30 -36.06 -16.60
C GLU A 188 6.71 -37.29 -17.27
N LYS A 189 5.46 -37.24 -17.81
CA LYS A 189 4.88 -38.30 -18.59
C LYS A 189 5.71 -38.61 -19.86
N THR A 190 6.15 -37.59 -20.58
CA THR A 190 6.99 -37.75 -21.77
C THR A 190 8.33 -38.37 -21.41
N ARG A 191 8.94 -37.98 -20.27
CA ARG A 191 10.17 -38.57 -19.79
C ARG A 191 10.05 -40.06 -19.48
N ILE A 192 8.97 -40.44 -18.80
CA ILE A 192 8.70 -41.84 -18.47
C ILE A 192 8.55 -42.65 -19.77
N GLN A 193 7.76 -42.16 -20.74
CA GLN A 193 7.58 -42.84 -22.03
C GLN A 193 8.88 -43.00 -22.80
N MET A 194 9.74 -41.97 -22.81
CA MET A 194 11.06 -42.08 -23.46
C MET A 194 11.97 -43.12 -22.79
N VAL A 195 11.92 -43.27 -21.48
CA VAL A 195 12.68 -44.30 -20.76
C VAL A 195 12.14 -45.70 -21.06
N GLU A 196 10.83 -45.88 -21.24
CA GLU A 196 10.22 -47.16 -21.61
C GLU A 196 10.57 -47.57 -23.04
N ILE A 197 10.63 -46.62 -23.97
CA ILE A 197 11.01 -46.90 -25.38
C ILE A 197 12.49 -47.24 -25.51
N ALA A 198 13.33 -46.75 -24.63
CA ALA A 198 14.78 -46.97 -24.63
C ALA A 198 15.22 -48.31 -23.98
N LYS A 199 14.27 -49.07 -23.41
CA LYS A 199 14.49 -50.43 -22.90
C LYS A 199 14.14 -51.46 -23.91
#